data_1028bd1619a0c8c41127ab6084c92d01
#
_entry.id   1028bd1619a0c8c41127ab6084c92d01
#
_cell.length_a   1.000
_cell.length_b   1.000
_cell.length_c   1.000
_cell.angle_alpha   90.00
_cell.angle_beta   90.00
_cell.angle_gamma   90.00
#
_symmetry.space_group_name_H-M   'P 1'
#
loop_
_entity.id
_entity.type
_entity.pdbx_description
1 polymer ?
#
loop_
_entity_poly.entity_id
_entity_poly.type
_entity_poly.pdbx_seq_one_letter_code
_entity_poly.pdbx_strand_id
1 'polypeptide(L)'
;MNKETKKVLFVLLNEYTDWEGAFLSSALHVGVIPGSEIKYRVYTVAPTLDAVCSIGGFKTLPDYSFENMPKEYAALVLIGGNCWDTPEAKLVVPLVQEALDKGKIVGAICNGASFLCSHGFLNKVKHTGNGLDQLKKWGGTSYINAENYVEAQAISDKNIVTANGVGHLEFTREMLLLLEANTPENIASWYDFYKNGFVR
;
A
#
# COMPACT_ATOMS: atom_id res chain seq x y z
N MET A 1 14.86 26.71 -3.36
CA MET A 1 13.49 26.56 -2.81
C MET A 1 13.28 25.07 -2.55
N ASN A 2 13.11 24.65 -1.28
CA ASN A 2 12.74 23.27 -0.98
C ASN A 2 11.36 23.01 -1.63
N LYS A 3 11.30 22.12 -2.62
CA LYS A 3 10.02 21.66 -3.15
C LYS A 3 9.25 21.00 -2.01
N GLU A 4 8.00 21.38 -1.82
CA GLU A 4 7.11 20.75 -0.85
C GLU A 4 6.93 19.27 -1.22
N THR A 5 7.18 18.37 -0.28
CA THR A 5 7.04 16.92 -0.51
C THR A 5 5.55 16.54 -0.55
N LYS A 6 5.20 15.65 -1.47
CA LYS A 6 3.84 15.08 -1.54
C LYS A 6 3.63 14.06 -0.43
N LYS A 7 2.41 13.95 0.09
CA LYS A 7 2.05 12.99 1.13
C LYS A 7 1.70 11.63 0.54
N VAL A 8 2.13 10.56 1.21
CA VAL A 8 1.64 9.19 1.00
C VAL A 8 1.05 8.73 2.33
N LEU A 9 -0.21 8.30 2.31
CA LEU A 9 -0.97 7.97 3.51
C LEU A 9 -1.02 6.46 3.69
N PHE A 10 -0.53 5.97 4.83
CA PHE A 10 -0.56 4.56 5.20
C PHE A 10 -1.73 4.32 6.15
N VAL A 11 -2.71 3.54 5.72
CA VAL A 11 -3.84 3.12 6.54
C VAL A 11 -3.38 2.02 7.49
N LEU A 12 -3.44 2.30 8.78
CA LEU A 12 -3.12 1.36 9.84
C LEU A 12 -4.38 1.06 10.66
N LEU A 13 -4.69 -0.21 10.78
CA LEU A 13 -5.72 -0.72 11.71
C LEU A 13 -5.03 -1.60 12.76
N ASN A 14 -5.67 -1.89 13.88
CA ASN A 14 -5.11 -2.83 14.87
C ASN A 14 -4.78 -4.18 14.20
N GLU A 15 -3.69 -4.81 14.62
CA GLU A 15 -3.14 -6.03 14.02
C GLU A 15 -2.64 -5.85 12.58
N TYR A 16 -2.18 -4.63 12.21
CA TYR A 16 -1.48 -4.41 10.95
C TYR A 16 -0.12 -5.16 10.94
N THR A 17 0.36 -5.51 9.76
CA THR A 17 1.61 -6.26 9.57
C THR A 17 2.82 -5.31 9.48
N ASP A 18 3.78 -5.46 10.40
CA ASP A 18 4.93 -4.56 10.59
C ASP A 18 5.80 -4.40 9.34
N TRP A 19 6.14 -5.51 8.67
CA TRP A 19 7.12 -5.50 7.56
C TRP A 19 6.54 -5.03 6.23
N GLU A 20 5.23 -5.05 6.06
CA GLU A 20 4.61 -4.81 4.76
C GLU A 20 4.73 -3.36 4.29
N GLY A 21 4.76 -2.40 5.23
CA GLY A 21 4.96 -0.99 4.92
C GLY A 21 6.40 -0.48 5.09
N ALA A 22 7.26 -1.24 5.77
CA ALA A 22 8.55 -0.76 6.25
C ALA A 22 9.51 -0.32 5.12
N PHE A 23 9.62 -1.11 4.05
CA PHE A 23 10.51 -0.79 2.93
C PHE A 23 10.00 0.40 2.12
N LEU A 24 8.70 0.45 1.85
CA LEU A 24 8.11 1.59 1.13
C LEU A 24 8.24 2.88 1.95
N SER A 25 7.93 2.83 3.25
CA SER A 25 8.04 4.02 4.09
C SER A 25 9.47 4.53 4.17
N SER A 26 10.46 3.65 4.34
CA SER A 26 11.87 4.05 4.39
C SER A 26 12.34 4.63 3.05
N ALA A 27 12.05 3.97 1.92
CA ALA A 27 12.45 4.45 0.60
C ALA A 27 11.86 5.82 0.25
N LEU A 28 10.61 6.08 0.65
CA LEU A 28 9.96 7.38 0.45
C LEU A 28 10.48 8.45 1.42
N HIS A 29 10.84 8.07 2.66
CA HIS A 29 11.22 9.02 3.70
C HIS A 29 12.69 9.45 3.62
N VAL A 30 13.60 8.52 3.31
CA VAL A 30 15.06 8.81 3.25
C VAL A 30 15.61 8.85 1.82
N GLY A 31 14.79 8.49 0.83
CA GLY A 31 15.15 8.42 -0.58
C GLY A 31 15.51 7.00 -1.03
N VAL A 32 15.33 6.75 -2.34
CA VAL A 32 15.58 5.45 -2.97
C VAL A 32 17.07 5.10 -2.96
N ILE A 33 17.92 6.10 -3.19
CA ILE A 33 19.38 5.99 -3.06
C ILE A 33 19.91 7.13 -2.19
N PRO A 34 21.07 6.96 -1.51
CA PRO A 34 21.66 8.00 -0.70
C PRO A 34 21.84 9.32 -1.48
N GLY A 35 21.36 10.42 -0.91
CA GLY A 35 21.48 11.76 -1.50
C GLY A 35 20.52 12.08 -2.64
N SER A 36 19.59 11.17 -3.00
CA SER A 36 18.56 11.48 -3.99
C SER A 36 17.51 12.47 -3.45
N GLU A 37 16.84 13.18 -4.40
CA GLU A 37 15.74 14.07 -4.06
C GLU A 37 14.62 13.31 -3.36
N ILE A 38 14.15 13.82 -2.23
CA ILE A 38 12.99 13.28 -1.51
C ILE A 38 11.74 14.00 -2.03
N LYS A 39 10.92 13.27 -2.79
CA LYS A 39 9.69 13.80 -3.40
C LYS A 39 8.45 13.56 -2.52
N TYR A 40 8.51 12.59 -1.62
CA TYR A 40 7.37 12.11 -0.83
C TYR A 40 7.69 12.04 0.66
N ARG A 41 6.64 12.08 1.48
CA ARG A 41 6.69 11.80 2.91
C ARG A 41 5.53 10.88 3.27
N VAL A 42 5.81 9.90 4.11
CA VAL A 42 4.80 8.99 4.63
C VAL A 42 4.17 9.58 5.88
N TYR A 43 2.85 9.46 5.95
CA TYR A 43 2.04 9.76 7.13
C TYR A 43 1.10 8.60 7.38
N THR A 44 0.86 8.29 8.63
CA THR A 44 -0.02 7.22 9.06
C THR A 44 -1.41 7.76 9.35
N VAL A 45 -2.44 7.01 8.94
CA VAL A 45 -3.84 7.36 9.18
C VAL A 45 -4.56 6.15 9.77
N ALA A 46 -5.43 6.39 10.75
CA ALA A 46 -6.21 5.35 11.43
C ALA A 46 -7.63 5.87 11.75
N PRO A 47 -8.56 5.03 12.23
CA PRO A 47 -9.90 5.48 12.59
C PRO A 47 -9.91 6.63 13.59
N THR A 48 -9.02 6.60 14.58
CA THR A 48 -8.84 7.64 15.60
C THR A 48 -7.36 7.99 15.74
N LEU A 49 -7.01 8.91 16.64
CA LEU A 49 -5.62 9.21 17.01
C LEU A 49 -5.07 8.32 18.14
N ASP A 50 -5.84 7.33 18.58
CA ASP A 50 -5.36 6.35 19.56
C ASP A 50 -4.29 5.46 18.92
N ALA A 51 -3.38 4.96 19.74
CA ALA A 51 -2.33 4.06 19.27
C ALA A 51 -2.91 2.78 18.68
N VAL A 52 -2.49 2.44 17.46
CA VAL A 52 -2.75 1.12 16.86
C VAL A 52 -1.60 0.18 17.15
N CYS A 53 -1.91 -1.09 17.42
CA CYS A 53 -0.93 -2.12 17.73
C CYS A 53 -0.77 -3.04 16.52
N SER A 54 0.48 -3.31 16.14
CA SER A 54 0.79 -4.25 15.06
C SER A 54 0.68 -5.72 15.52
N ILE A 55 0.76 -6.66 14.59
CA ILE A 55 0.85 -8.10 14.93
C ILE A 55 2.14 -8.44 15.67
N GLY A 56 3.22 -7.67 15.46
CA GLY A 56 4.49 -7.79 16.19
C GLY A 56 4.49 -7.10 17.56
N GLY A 57 3.39 -6.43 17.94
CA GLY A 57 3.25 -5.76 19.23
C GLY A 57 3.79 -4.32 19.25
N PHE A 58 4.19 -3.74 18.13
CA PHE A 58 4.59 -2.33 18.07
C PHE A 58 3.36 -1.42 18.16
N LYS A 59 3.50 -0.35 18.94
CA LYS A 59 2.46 0.67 19.08
C LYS A 59 2.83 1.89 18.23
N THR A 60 1.95 2.23 17.29
CA THR A 60 2.10 3.39 16.42
C THR A 60 1.01 4.41 16.73
N LEU A 61 1.40 5.64 17.01
CA LEU A 61 0.48 6.78 17.08
C LEU A 61 0.27 7.28 15.64
N PRO A 62 -0.97 7.28 15.14
CA PRO A 62 -1.26 7.81 13.81
C PRO A 62 -1.01 9.32 13.74
N ASP A 63 -0.55 9.79 12.58
CA ASP A 63 -0.40 11.23 12.32
C ASP A 63 -1.78 11.91 12.17
N TYR A 64 -2.77 11.18 11.62
CA TYR A 64 -4.12 11.70 11.39
C TYR A 64 -5.17 10.63 11.70
N SER A 65 -6.36 11.08 12.12
CA SER A 65 -7.56 10.25 12.06
C SER A 65 -8.14 10.27 10.63
N PHE A 66 -9.02 9.30 10.30
CA PHE A 66 -9.73 9.30 9.01
C PHE A 66 -10.54 10.58 8.80
N GLU A 67 -11.10 11.14 9.86
CA GLU A 67 -11.87 12.38 9.81
C GLU A 67 -11.00 13.59 9.46
N ASN A 68 -9.75 13.63 9.93
CA ASN A 68 -8.84 14.78 9.83
C ASN A 68 -7.68 14.54 8.86
N MET A 69 -7.72 13.46 8.07
CA MET A 69 -6.65 13.17 7.12
C MET A 69 -6.53 14.27 6.04
N PRO A 70 -5.33 14.52 5.51
CA PRO A 70 -5.12 15.48 4.44
C PRO A 70 -5.96 15.15 3.22
N LYS A 71 -6.59 16.16 2.61
CA LYS A 71 -7.33 16.01 1.35
C LYS A 71 -6.39 15.87 0.14
N GLU A 72 -5.20 16.48 0.22
CA GLU A 72 -4.18 16.41 -0.83
C GLU A 72 -3.08 15.42 -0.45
N TYR A 73 -3.02 14.34 -1.20
CA TYR A 73 -2.01 13.29 -1.09
C TYR A 73 -1.80 12.62 -2.46
N ALA A 74 -0.69 11.91 -2.62
CA ALA A 74 -0.35 11.21 -3.85
C ALA A 74 -0.88 9.77 -3.88
N ALA A 75 -0.82 9.09 -2.75
CA ALA A 75 -1.24 7.69 -2.64
C ALA A 75 -1.88 7.38 -1.28
N LEU A 76 -2.79 6.42 -1.30
CA LEU A 76 -3.37 5.74 -0.13
C LEU A 76 -2.88 4.30 -0.13
N VAL A 77 -2.24 3.85 0.96
CA VAL A 77 -1.62 2.52 1.06
C VAL A 77 -2.27 1.74 2.19
N LEU A 78 -2.87 0.61 1.86
CA LEU A 78 -3.51 -0.30 2.79
C LEU A 78 -2.50 -1.36 3.22
N ILE A 79 -1.99 -1.22 4.44
CA ILE A 79 -1.08 -2.21 5.04
C ILE A 79 -1.91 -3.41 5.48
N GLY A 80 -1.48 -4.61 5.11
CA GLY A 80 -2.20 -5.83 5.47
C GLY A 80 -2.18 -6.13 6.97
N GLY A 81 -2.64 -7.31 7.33
CA GLY A 81 -2.78 -7.77 8.70
C GLY A 81 -4.09 -8.52 8.92
N ASN A 82 -4.46 -8.77 10.19
CA ASN A 82 -5.68 -9.49 10.57
C ASN A 82 -6.91 -8.58 10.73
N CYS A 83 -6.80 -7.33 10.32
CA CYS A 83 -7.73 -6.24 10.62
C CYS A 83 -8.78 -5.98 9.52
N TRP A 84 -8.70 -6.63 8.37
CA TRP A 84 -9.43 -6.19 7.18
C TRP A 84 -10.85 -6.77 7.01
N ASP A 85 -11.30 -7.62 7.92
CA ASP A 85 -12.68 -8.12 8.01
C ASP A 85 -13.45 -7.57 9.22
N THR A 86 -12.90 -6.53 9.87
CA THR A 86 -13.48 -5.86 11.05
C THR A 86 -14.46 -4.74 10.67
N PRO A 87 -15.33 -4.30 11.61
CA PRO A 87 -16.16 -3.12 11.39
C PRO A 87 -15.37 -1.85 11.06
N GLU A 88 -14.20 -1.67 11.68
CA GLU A 88 -13.31 -0.53 11.44
C GLU A 88 -12.79 -0.49 10.00
N ALA A 89 -12.52 -1.66 9.41
CA ALA A 89 -12.08 -1.74 8.01
C ALA A 89 -13.13 -1.16 7.05
N LYS A 90 -14.43 -1.25 7.36
CA LYS A 90 -15.50 -0.69 6.53
C LYS A 90 -15.41 0.83 6.40
N LEU A 91 -14.81 1.51 7.38
CA LEU A 91 -14.57 2.96 7.33
C LEU A 91 -13.57 3.33 6.22
N VAL A 92 -12.77 2.37 5.74
CA VAL A 92 -11.77 2.59 4.69
C VAL A 92 -12.40 2.57 3.28
N VAL A 93 -13.58 1.93 3.11
CA VAL A 93 -14.24 1.83 1.79
C VAL A 93 -14.44 3.19 1.13
N PRO A 94 -15.05 4.20 1.78
CA PRO A 94 -15.22 5.52 1.18
C PRO A 94 -13.88 6.23 0.91
N LEU A 95 -12.83 5.97 1.70
CA LEU A 95 -11.51 6.56 1.48
C LEU A 95 -10.86 6.01 0.20
N VAL A 96 -10.97 4.70 -0.04
CA VAL A 96 -10.49 4.06 -1.28
C VAL A 96 -11.28 4.58 -2.47
N GLN A 97 -12.61 4.65 -2.38
CA GLN A 97 -13.46 5.16 -3.46
C GLN A 97 -13.07 6.59 -3.81
N GLU A 98 -12.97 7.47 -2.82
CA GLU A 98 -12.57 8.87 -3.03
C GLU A 98 -11.17 8.99 -3.64
N ALA A 99 -10.21 8.17 -3.18
CA ALA A 99 -8.86 8.15 -3.73
C ALA A 99 -8.88 7.80 -5.22
N LEU A 100 -9.59 6.74 -5.60
CA LEU A 100 -9.71 6.29 -6.99
C LEU A 100 -10.45 7.30 -7.87
N ASP A 101 -11.54 7.90 -7.38
CA ASP A 101 -12.32 8.92 -8.09
C ASP A 101 -11.48 10.19 -8.37
N LYS A 102 -10.56 10.51 -7.47
CA LYS A 102 -9.59 11.61 -7.63
C LYS A 102 -8.32 11.22 -8.41
N GLY A 103 -8.26 10.02 -8.96
CA GLY A 103 -7.08 9.53 -9.71
C GLY A 103 -5.83 9.35 -8.85
N LYS A 104 -5.97 9.22 -7.53
CA LYS A 104 -4.85 8.94 -6.63
C LYS A 104 -4.41 7.47 -6.77
N ILE A 105 -3.17 7.18 -6.43
CA ILE A 105 -2.66 5.81 -6.38
C ILE A 105 -3.21 5.11 -5.13
N VAL A 106 -3.65 3.87 -5.29
CA VAL A 106 -4.03 2.99 -4.19
C VAL A 106 -3.11 1.78 -4.18
N GLY A 107 -2.32 1.63 -3.12
CA GLY A 107 -1.52 0.43 -2.86
C GLY A 107 -2.22 -0.46 -1.84
N ALA A 108 -2.21 -1.78 -2.05
CA ALA A 108 -2.76 -2.73 -1.09
C ALA A 108 -1.94 -4.03 -1.08
N ILE A 109 -1.55 -4.46 0.11
CA ILE A 109 -0.73 -5.65 0.28
C ILE A 109 -1.44 -6.65 1.20
N CYS A 110 -1.25 -7.95 0.97
CA CYS A 110 -1.79 -9.04 1.81
C CYS A 110 -3.33 -8.96 1.91
N ASN A 111 -3.89 -8.94 3.13
CA ASN A 111 -5.32 -8.80 3.34
C ASN A 111 -5.87 -7.40 2.98
N GLY A 112 -5.02 -6.39 2.81
CA GLY A 112 -5.40 -5.13 2.18
C GLY A 112 -5.85 -5.33 0.71
N ALA A 113 -5.17 -6.21 -0.04
CA ALA A 113 -5.60 -6.58 -1.39
C ALA A 113 -6.90 -7.41 -1.37
N SER A 114 -7.06 -8.31 -0.37
CA SER A 114 -8.31 -9.06 -0.17
C SER A 114 -9.49 -8.12 0.14
N PHE A 115 -9.25 -7.06 0.92
CA PHE A 115 -10.22 -6.01 1.19
C PHE A 115 -10.64 -5.27 -0.09
N LEU A 116 -9.70 -4.85 -0.94
CA LEU A 116 -10.04 -4.24 -2.24
C LEU A 116 -10.88 -5.18 -3.09
N CYS A 117 -10.54 -6.48 -3.09
CA CYS A 117 -11.28 -7.52 -3.80
C CYS A 117 -12.72 -7.63 -3.29
N SER A 118 -12.93 -7.69 -1.97
CA SER A 118 -14.26 -7.88 -1.36
C SER A 118 -15.23 -6.71 -1.60
N HIS A 119 -14.69 -5.54 -1.94
CA HIS A 119 -15.47 -4.34 -2.27
C HIS A 119 -15.50 -4.02 -3.78
N GLY A 120 -15.03 -4.98 -4.64
CA GLY A 120 -15.11 -4.86 -6.10
C GLY A 120 -14.12 -3.88 -6.74
N PHE A 121 -13.19 -3.30 -5.98
CA PHE A 121 -12.21 -2.34 -6.50
C PHE A 121 -11.22 -2.96 -7.50
N LEU A 122 -11.06 -4.30 -7.48
CA LEU A 122 -10.19 -5.03 -8.39
C LEU A 122 -10.87 -5.51 -9.67
N ASN A 123 -12.17 -5.23 -9.85
CA ASN A 123 -12.95 -5.77 -10.97
C ASN A 123 -12.59 -5.21 -12.37
N LYS A 124 -11.73 -4.21 -12.45
CA LYS A 124 -11.36 -3.56 -13.73
C LYS A 124 -9.84 -3.45 -13.95
N VAL A 125 -9.06 -4.17 -13.16
CA VAL A 125 -7.59 -4.11 -13.19
C VAL A 125 -6.98 -5.51 -13.09
N LYS A 126 -5.77 -5.67 -13.63
CA LYS A 126 -4.92 -6.80 -13.29
C LYS A 126 -4.50 -6.65 -11.83
N HIS A 127 -4.46 -7.76 -11.10
CA HIS A 127 -4.20 -7.72 -9.67
C HIS A 127 -3.61 -9.04 -9.18
N THR A 128 -3.05 -9.02 -7.97
CA THR A 128 -2.59 -10.18 -7.23
C THR A 128 -3.02 -10.07 -5.76
N GLY A 129 -2.65 -11.04 -4.95
CA GLY A 129 -2.92 -11.10 -3.52
C GLY A 129 -2.36 -12.39 -2.92
N ASN A 130 -2.84 -12.81 -1.76
CA ASN A 130 -2.37 -14.03 -1.09
C ASN A 130 -2.79 -15.34 -1.79
N GLY A 131 -3.41 -15.26 -2.95
CA GLY A 131 -3.84 -16.36 -3.78
C GLY A 131 -5.25 -16.17 -4.33
N LEU A 132 -5.50 -16.69 -5.52
CA LEU A 132 -6.79 -16.53 -6.21
C LEU A 132 -7.96 -17.11 -5.40
N ASP A 133 -7.77 -18.26 -4.75
CA ASP A 133 -8.83 -18.89 -3.96
C ASP A 133 -9.19 -18.07 -2.73
N GLN A 134 -8.19 -17.42 -2.09
CA GLN A 134 -8.46 -16.49 -1.00
C GLN A 134 -9.23 -15.28 -1.49
N LEU A 135 -8.83 -14.67 -2.62
CA LEU A 135 -9.57 -13.54 -3.21
C LEU A 135 -11.01 -13.90 -3.56
N LYS A 136 -11.24 -15.09 -4.15
CA LYS A 136 -12.60 -15.60 -4.41
C LYS A 136 -13.41 -15.77 -3.13
N LYS A 137 -12.78 -16.31 -2.07
CA LYS A 137 -13.44 -16.50 -0.77
C LYS A 137 -13.81 -15.16 -0.13
N TRP A 138 -12.92 -14.19 -0.14
CA TRP A 138 -13.16 -12.85 0.42
C TRP A 138 -14.14 -12.01 -0.41
N GLY A 139 -13.97 -12.07 -1.73
CA GLY A 139 -14.76 -11.26 -2.66
C GLY A 139 -16.17 -11.76 -2.86
N GLY A 140 -16.40 -13.06 -2.73
CA GLY A 140 -17.73 -13.67 -2.96
C GLY A 140 -18.33 -13.20 -4.29
N THR A 141 -19.56 -12.72 -4.25
CA THR A 141 -20.26 -12.19 -5.43
C THR A 141 -19.78 -10.80 -5.88
N SER A 142 -19.03 -10.09 -5.03
CA SER A 142 -18.47 -8.77 -5.36
C SER A 142 -17.23 -8.87 -6.26
N TYR A 143 -16.57 -10.03 -6.29
CA TYR A 143 -15.38 -10.26 -7.10
C TYR A 143 -15.72 -11.01 -8.39
N ILE A 144 -15.67 -10.32 -9.51
CA ILE A 144 -16.06 -10.84 -10.83
C ILE A 144 -14.92 -10.83 -11.86
N ASN A 145 -13.66 -10.66 -11.43
CA ASN A 145 -12.51 -10.44 -12.31
C ASN A 145 -11.36 -11.44 -12.08
N ALA A 146 -11.71 -12.69 -11.78
CA ALA A 146 -10.74 -13.75 -11.51
C ALA A 146 -9.80 -14.04 -12.69
N GLU A 147 -10.23 -13.79 -13.92
CA GLU A 147 -9.45 -13.96 -15.15
C GLU A 147 -8.26 -13.00 -15.27
N ASN A 148 -8.32 -11.85 -14.62
CA ASN A 148 -7.25 -10.87 -14.59
C ASN A 148 -6.36 -10.97 -13.32
N TYR A 149 -6.54 -12.05 -12.54
CA TYR A 149 -5.58 -12.38 -11.48
C TYR A 149 -4.24 -12.80 -12.09
N VAL A 150 -3.17 -12.25 -11.53
CA VAL A 150 -1.79 -12.58 -11.94
C VAL A 150 -1.08 -13.22 -10.76
N GLU A 151 -0.51 -14.40 -10.97
CA GLU A 151 0.31 -15.07 -9.96
C GLU A 151 1.70 -14.43 -9.93
N ALA A 152 1.82 -13.36 -9.14
CA ALA A 152 3.03 -12.56 -8.96
C ALA A 152 3.13 -12.06 -7.52
N GLN A 153 4.32 -11.68 -7.08
CA GLN A 153 4.52 -11.09 -5.75
C GLN A 153 3.82 -9.73 -5.62
N ALA A 154 3.90 -8.92 -6.66
CA ALA A 154 3.19 -7.66 -6.80
C ALA A 154 2.91 -7.34 -8.27
N ILE A 155 1.88 -6.56 -8.52
CA ILE A 155 1.54 -6.03 -9.85
C ILE A 155 0.92 -4.65 -9.72
N SER A 156 1.21 -3.79 -10.68
CA SER A 156 0.53 -2.51 -10.87
C SER A 156 -0.30 -2.53 -12.15
N ASP A 157 -1.52 -2.03 -12.10
CA ASP A 157 -2.35 -1.74 -13.27
C ASP A 157 -3.16 -0.47 -13.03
N LYS A 158 -3.13 0.45 -13.98
CA LYS A 158 -3.64 1.80 -13.83
C LYS A 158 -3.03 2.47 -12.60
N ASN A 159 -3.84 2.92 -11.67
CA ASN A 159 -3.41 3.54 -10.41
C ASN A 159 -3.61 2.63 -9.18
N ILE A 160 -3.65 1.32 -9.37
CA ILE A 160 -3.73 0.34 -8.29
C ILE A 160 -2.49 -0.56 -8.30
N VAL A 161 -1.89 -0.74 -7.12
CA VAL A 161 -0.82 -1.71 -6.88
C VAL A 161 -1.32 -2.74 -5.87
N THR A 162 -1.23 -4.02 -6.21
CA THR A 162 -1.55 -5.11 -5.27
C THR A 162 -0.36 -6.05 -5.09
N ALA A 163 -0.26 -6.66 -3.91
CA ALA A 163 0.77 -7.64 -3.60
C ALA A 163 0.27 -8.70 -2.62
N ASN A 164 0.96 -9.85 -2.59
CA ASN A 164 0.80 -10.82 -1.50
C ASN A 164 1.63 -10.40 -0.26
N GLY A 165 1.37 -11.01 0.91
CA GLY A 165 1.94 -10.59 2.19
C GLY A 165 3.45 -10.79 2.35
N VAL A 166 4.10 -11.55 1.44
CA VAL A 166 5.57 -11.71 1.43
C VAL A 166 6.22 -10.91 0.30
N GLY A 167 5.43 -10.32 -0.59
CA GLY A 167 5.87 -9.50 -1.73
C GLY A 167 6.16 -8.04 -1.39
N HIS A 168 6.57 -7.73 -0.16
CA HIS A 168 6.77 -6.36 0.32
C HIS A 168 7.87 -5.58 -0.44
N LEU A 169 8.91 -6.26 -0.96
CA LEU A 169 9.93 -5.62 -1.79
C LEU A 169 9.40 -5.32 -3.20
N GLU A 170 8.70 -6.26 -3.81
CA GLU A 170 8.05 -6.08 -5.10
C GLU A 170 6.95 -5.03 -5.02
N PHE A 171 6.15 -5.03 -3.95
CA PHE A 171 5.16 -3.99 -3.67
C PHE A 171 5.81 -2.61 -3.60
N THR A 172 6.92 -2.50 -2.85
CA THR A 172 7.68 -1.25 -2.77
C THR A 172 8.16 -0.81 -4.14
N ARG A 173 8.76 -1.71 -4.93
CA ARG A 173 9.23 -1.40 -6.29
C ARG A 173 8.10 -0.86 -7.18
N GLU A 174 6.95 -1.56 -7.22
CA GLU A 174 5.81 -1.15 -8.03
C GLU A 174 5.24 0.22 -7.59
N MET A 175 5.14 0.44 -6.27
CA MET A 175 4.71 1.73 -5.72
C MET A 175 5.68 2.85 -6.07
N LEU A 176 6.99 2.63 -5.95
CA LEU A 176 8.02 3.63 -6.28
C LEU A 176 8.01 3.98 -7.77
N LEU A 177 7.81 2.98 -8.64
CA LEU A 177 7.69 3.18 -10.10
C LEU A 177 6.45 4.01 -10.43
N LEU A 178 5.29 3.62 -9.90
CA LEU A 178 4.03 4.31 -10.19
C LEU A 178 3.99 5.74 -9.62
N LEU A 179 4.63 5.97 -8.48
CA LEU A 179 4.83 7.30 -7.89
C LEU A 179 5.90 8.13 -8.64
N GLU A 180 6.68 7.54 -9.54
CA GLU A 180 7.86 8.19 -10.12
C GLU A 180 8.80 8.77 -9.05
N ALA A 181 8.98 7.99 -7.96
CA ALA A 181 9.73 8.43 -6.79
C ALA A 181 11.21 8.67 -7.12
N ASN A 182 11.75 7.90 -8.06
CA ASN A 182 13.09 8.05 -8.61
C ASN A 182 13.11 7.52 -10.06
N THR A 183 14.28 7.49 -10.71
CA THR A 183 14.38 6.87 -12.04
C THR A 183 14.19 5.35 -11.94
N PRO A 184 13.69 4.68 -13.01
CA PRO A 184 13.52 3.22 -13.01
C PRO A 184 14.81 2.47 -12.69
N GLU A 185 15.97 2.95 -13.14
CA GLU A 185 17.28 2.35 -12.92
C GLU A 185 17.66 2.39 -11.45
N ASN A 186 17.43 3.52 -10.78
CA ASN A 186 17.70 3.68 -9.35
C ASN A 186 16.76 2.80 -8.50
N ILE A 187 15.50 2.70 -8.88
CA ILE A 187 14.53 1.82 -8.23
C ILE A 187 14.91 0.35 -8.42
N ALA A 188 15.38 -0.03 -9.62
CA ALA A 188 15.87 -1.39 -9.88
C ALA A 188 17.11 -1.72 -9.02
N SER A 189 18.06 -0.79 -8.92
CA SER A 189 19.26 -0.96 -8.07
C SER A 189 18.89 -1.07 -6.60
N TRP A 190 17.95 -0.25 -6.12
CA TRP A 190 17.41 -0.35 -4.77
C TRP A 190 16.80 -1.73 -4.50
N TYR A 191 15.94 -2.21 -5.42
CA TYR A 191 15.30 -3.51 -5.31
C TYR A 191 16.32 -4.65 -5.31
N ASP A 192 17.31 -4.63 -6.23
CA ASP A 192 18.36 -5.66 -6.31
C ASP A 192 19.18 -5.73 -5.02
N PHE A 193 19.55 -4.58 -4.45
CA PHE A 193 20.24 -4.51 -3.17
C PHE A 193 19.45 -5.20 -2.04
N TYR A 194 18.18 -4.82 -1.85
CA TYR A 194 17.37 -5.39 -0.77
C TYR A 194 16.99 -6.86 -1.02
N LYS A 195 16.84 -7.24 -2.29
CA LYS A 195 16.51 -8.63 -2.67
C LYS A 195 17.71 -9.59 -2.52
N ASN A 196 18.90 -9.16 -2.93
CA ASN A 196 20.08 -10.00 -3.04
C ASN A 196 21.16 -9.67 -1.99
N GLY A 197 21.08 -8.52 -1.32
CA GLY A 197 22.02 -8.13 -0.25
C GLY A 197 23.39 -7.66 -0.71
N PHE A 198 23.59 -7.38 -2.01
CA PHE A 198 24.86 -6.97 -2.57
C PHE A 198 24.72 -5.74 -3.47
N VAL A 199 25.68 -4.82 -3.38
CA VAL A 199 25.87 -3.75 -4.37
C VAL A 199 26.73 -4.32 -5.49
N ARG A 200 26.26 -4.28 -6.72
CA ARG A 200 26.97 -4.72 -7.92
C ARG A 200 27.30 -3.54 -8.81
#